data_b6fd081d06f6093aeaf50b58f6558ed9
#
_entry.id   b6fd081d06f6093aeaf50b58f6558ed9
#
_cell.length_a   1.000
_cell.length_b   1.000
_cell.length_c   1.000
_cell.angle_alpha   90.00
_cell.angle_beta   90.00
_cell.angle_gamma   90.00
#
_symmetry.space_group_name_H-M   'P 1'
#
loop_
_entity.id
_entity.type
_entity.pdbx_description
1 polymer ?
#
loop_
_entity_poly.entity_id
_entity_poly.type
_entity_poly.pdbx_seq_one_letter_code
_entity_poly.pdbx_strand_id
1 'polypeptide(L)'
;MSWIVYVLRCRDGSLYTGMTNDLDRRLTAHRAGKGGAYTRSRLPVRLVYTERRRGRGAALSREAAIKRLSRAAKLTLVTRGR
;
A
#
# COMPACT_ATOMS: atom_id res chain seq x y z
N MET A 1 17.89 4.27 -6.55
CA MET A 1 16.45 4.48 -6.69
C MET A 1 15.72 4.06 -5.45
N SER A 2 14.79 4.88 -4.98
CA SER A 2 13.98 4.53 -3.83
C SER A 2 12.76 3.73 -4.24
N TRP A 3 12.40 2.78 -3.41
CA TRP A 3 11.16 2.05 -3.51
C TRP A 3 10.26 2.48 -2.36
N ILE A 4 8.97 2.52 -2.62
CA ILE A 4 7.95 2.90 -1.63
C ILE A 4 7.08 1.69 -1.36
N VAL A 5 6.94 1.33 -0.09
CA VAL A 5 5.90 0.41 0.38
C VAL A 5 4.74 1.28 0.85
N TYR A 6 3.54 0.99 0.40
CA TYR A 6 2.37 1.83 0.68
C TYR A 6 1.19 0.99 1.12
N VAL A 7 0.28 1.62 1.85
CA VAL A 7 -0.98 1.00 2.26
C VAL A 7 -2.12 1.90 1.80
N LEU A 8 -3.09 1.30 1.14
CA LEU A 8 -4.33 1.97 0.71
C LEU A 8 -5.48 1.49 1.58
N ARG A 9 -6.34 2.42 1.97
CA ARG A 9 -7.62 2.08 2.58
C ARG A 9 -8.68 2.08 1.48
N CYS A 10 -9.39 0.97 1.35
CA CYS A 10 -10.42 0.79 0.35
C CYS A 10 -11.79 1.24 0.88
N ARG A 11 -12.76 1.36 -0.02
CA ARG A 11 -14.11 1.81 0.34
C ARG A 11 -14.73 0.95 1.45
N ASP A 12 -14.50 -0.35 1.41
CA ASP A 12 -15.03 -1.29 2.41
C ASP A 12 -14.26 -1.30 3.73
N GLY A 13 -13.26 -0.42 3.87
CA GLY A 13 -12.43 -0.35 5.07
C GLY A 13 -11.25 -1.31 5.08
N SER A 14 -11.14 -2.18 4.09
CA SER A 14 -10.00 -3.09 4.01
C SER A 14 -8.71 -2.33 3.67
N LEU A 15 -7.57 -2.94 3.99
CA LEU A 15 -6.26 -2.36 3.76
C LEU A 15 -5.52 -3.17 2.70
N TYR A 16 -5.00 -2.49 1.70
CA TYR A 16 -4.20 -3.09 0.64
C TYR A 16 -2.77 -2.61 0.73
N THR A 17 -1.81 -3.52 0.72
CA THR A 17 -0.38 -3.20 0.78
C THR A 17 0.25 -3.47 -0.57
N GLY A 18 1.04 -2.53 -1.05
CA GLY A 18 1.76 -2.67 -2.31
C GLY A 18 3.13 -2.01 -2.23
N MET A 19 3.87 -2.11 -3.32
CA MET A 19 5.16 -1.44 -3.44
C MET A 19 5.34 -0.92 -4.87
N THR A 20 6.08 0.17 -4.99
CA THR A 20 6.32 0.79 -6.29
C THR A 20 7.58 1.65 -6.24
N ASN A 21 8.17 1.90 -7.39
CA ASN A 21 9.22 2.90 -7.54
C ASN A 21 8.70 4.23 -8.10
N ASP A 22 7.38 4.31 -8.31
CA ASP A 22 6.73 5.53 -8.81
C ASP A 22 5.34 5.62 -8.17
N LEU A 23 5.28 6.24 -7.00
CA LEU A 23 4.05 6.27 -6.20
C LEU A 23 2.93 7.02 -6.90
N ASP A 24 3.21 8.18 -7.49
CA ASP A 24 2.17 8.99 -8.13
C ASP A 24 1.52 8.24 -9.29
N ARG A 25 2.34 7.61 -10.11
CA ARG A 25 1.83 6.81 -11.22
C ARG A 25 1.00 5.62 -10.74
N ARG A 26 1.46 4.96 -9.69
CA ARG A 26 0.77 3.80 -9.14
C ARG A 26 -0.56 4.19 -8.52
N LEU A 27 -0.61 5.31 -7.78
CA LEU A 27 -1.85 5.80 -7.21
C LEU A 27 -2.86 6.19 -8.29
N THR A 28 -2.38 6.83 -9.35
CA THR A 28 -3.24 7.17 -10.49
C THR A 28 -3.86 5.90 -11.09
N ALA A 29 -3.06 4.85 -11.25
CA ALA A 29 -3.55 3.58 -11.77
C ALA A 29 -4.60 2.96 -10.84
N HIS A 30 -4.34 2.94 -9.54
CA HIS A 30 -5.31 2.41 -8.58
C HIS A 30 -6.63 3.16 -8.61
N ARG A 31 -6.57 4.50 -8.63
CA ARG A 31 -7.77 5.34 -8.65
C ARG A 31 -8.58 5.18 -9.93
N ALA A 32 -7.91 4.86 -11.02
CA ALA A 32 -8.55 4.62 -12.31
C ALA A 32 -9.10 3.18 -12.46
N GLY A 33 -8.95 2.35 -11.42
CA GLY A 33 -9.37 0.96 -11.47
C GLY A 33 -8.43 0.04 -12.23
N LYS A 34 -7.18 0.48 -12.46
CA LYS A 34 -6.18 -0.27 -13.22
C LYS A 34 -5.04 -0.80 -12.36
N GLY A 35 -5.18 -0.71 -11.04
CA GLY A 35 -4.12 -1.11 -10.13
C GLY A 35 -4.15 -2.56 -9.67
N GLY A 36 -5.14 -3.32 -10.11
CA GLY A 36 -5.30 -4.72 -9.74
C GLY A 36 -6.74 -5.04 -9.36
N ALA A 37 -7.06 -6.33 -9.34
CA ALA A 37 -8.42 -6.79 -9.11
C ALA A 37 -8.94 -6.42 -7.71
N TYR A 38 -8.08 -6.53 -6.70
CA TYR A 38 -8.49 -6.25 -5.32
C TYR A 38 -8.99 -4.81 -5.15
N THR A 39 -8.18 -3.84 -5.54
CA THR A 39 -8.54 -2.42 -5.39
C THR A 39 -9.60 -1.98 -6.37
N ARG A 40 -9.61 -2.56 -7.58
CA ARG A 40 -10.59 -2.21 -8.61
C ARG A 40 -12.03 -2.41 -8.15
N SER A 41 -12.28 -3.47 -7.41
CA SER A 41 -13.63 -3.78 -6.93
C SER A 41 -13.97 -3.04 -5.61
N ARG A 42 -13.04 -2.25 -5.07
CA ARG A 42 -13.18 -1.60 -3.77
C ARG A 42 -12.88 -0.11 -3.80
N LEU A 43 -13.07 0.50 -4.96
CA LEU A 43 -12.88 1.95 -5.11
C LEU A 43 -13.99 2.71 -4.36
N PRO A 44 -13.73 3.91 -3.90
CA PRO A 44 -12.46 4.63 -3.98
C PRO A 44 -11.44 4.13 -2.98
N VAL A 45 -10.16 4.32 -3.31
CA VAL A 45 -9.05 3.99 -2.43
C VAL A 45 -8.33 5.26 -1.99
N ARG A 46 -7.73 5.23 -0.81
CA ARG A 46 -7.02 6.37 -0.25
C ARG A 46 -5.68 5.91 0.31
N LEU A 47 -4.63 6.68 0.02
CA LEU A 47 -3.31 6.44 0.58
C LEU A 47 -3.31 6.80 2.06
N VAL A 48 -2.95 5.84 2.92
CA VAL A 48 -2.94 6.04 4.37
C VAL A 48 -1.58 5.83 5.01
N TYR A 49 -0.61 5.26 4.28
CA TYR A 49 0.72 5.00 4.83
C TYR A 49 1.74 4.80 3.72
N THR A 50 2.95 5.31 3.93
CA THR A 50 4.09 5.04 3.05
C THR A 50 5.35 4.87 3.88
N GLU A 51 6.27 4.06 3.36
CA GLU A 51 7.64 4.01 3.89
C GLU A 51 8.61 3.75 2.75
N ARG A 52 9.82 4.30 2.87
CA ARG A 52 10.86 4.13 1.86
C ARG A 52 11.76 2.97 2.17
N ARG A 53 12.21 2.32 1.08
CA ARG A 53 13.26 1.32 1.13
C ARG A 53 14.24 1.59 0.01
N ARG A 54 15.52 1.22 0.22
CA ARG A 54 16.57 1.56 -0.74
C ARG A 54 16.49 0.75 -2.03
N GLY A 55 16.05 -0.47 -1.98
CA GLY A 55 16.04 -1.33 -3.14
C GLY A 55 14.77 -2.15 -3.24
N ARG A 56 14.58 -2.75 -4.40
CA ARG A 56 13.41 -3.58 -4.66
C ARG A 56 13.31 -4.75 -3.69
N GLY A 57 14.45 -5.42 -3.38
CA GLY A 57 14.45 -6.55 -2.46
C GLY A 57 14.01 -6.19 -1.06
N ALA A 58 14.51 -5.06 -0.53
CA ALA A 58 14.12 -4.58 0.79
C ALA A 58 12.64 -4.20 0.82
N ALA A 59 12.14 -3.57 -0.24
CA ALA A 59 10.72 -3.20 -0.34
C ALA A 59 9.84 -4.46 -0.41
N LEU A 60 10.24 -5.44 -1.20
CA LEU A 60 9.49 -6.69 -1.34
C LEU A 60 9.39 -7.43 0.00
N SER A 61 10.49 -7.50 0.73
CA SER A 61 10.53 -8.11 2.05
C SER A 61 9.59 -7.39 3.03
N ARG A 62 9.61 -6.06 3.01
CA ARG A 62 8.76 -5.25 3.88
C ARG A 62 7.29 -5.38 3.51
N GLU A 63 6.97 -5.36 2.23
CA GLU A 63 5.61 -5.57 1.75
C GLU A 63 5.06 -6.90 2.27
N ALA A 64 5.84 -7.97 2.13
CA ALA A 64 5.43 -9.29 2.60
C ALA A 64 5.21 -9.31 4.12
N ALA A 65 6.09 -8.63 4.88
CA ALA A 65 5.96 -8.55 6.33
C ALA A 65 4.67 -7.84 6.75
N ILE A 66 4.36 -6.72 6.09
CA ILE A 66 3.13 -5.96 6.39
C ILE A 66 1.90 -6.79 6.04
N LYS A 67 1.92 -7.50 4.91
CA LYS A 67 0.79 -8.34 4.51
C LYS A 67 0.47 -9.44 5.52
N ARG A 68 1.48 -9.90 6.27
CA ARG A 68 1.29 -10.92 7.29
C ARG A 68 0.80 -10.39 8.63
N LEU A 69 0.77 -9.08 8.82
CA LEU A 69 0.26 -8.50 10.06
C LEU A 69 -1.24 -8.73 10.18
N SER A 70 -1.71 -8.86 11.43
CA SER A 70 -3.14 -8.84 11.71
C SER A 70 -3.73 -7.49 11.31
N ARG A 71 -5.04 -7.42 11.16
CA ARG A 71 -5.70 -6.15 10.86
C ARG A 71 -5.40 -5.10 11.95
N ALA A 72 -5.45 -5.51 13.22
CA ALA A 72 -5.15 -4.60 14.33
C ALA A 72 -3.73 -4.04 14.24
N ALA A 73 -2.75 -4.88 13.93
CA ALA A 73 -1.36 -4.47 13.78
C ALA A 73 -1.18 -3.53 12.58
N LYS A 74 -1.86 -3.79 11.47
CA LYS A 74 -1.84 -2.90 10.29
C LYS A 74 -2.41 -1.54 10.64
N LEU A 75 -3.52 -1.49 11.36
CA LEU A 75 -4.13 -0.22 11.77
C LEU A 75 -3.20 0.57 12.69
N THR A 76 -2.52 -0.10 13.61
CA THR A 76 -1.53 0.54 14.47
C THR A 76 -0.37 1.11 13.65
N LEU A 77 0.14 0.36 12.68
CA LEU A 77 1.20 0.82 11.79
C LEU A 77 0.78 2.09 11.04
N VAL A 78 -0.40 2.08 10.45
CA VAL A 78 -0.92 3.21 9.69
C VAL A 78 -1.10 4.44 10.58
N THR A 79 -1.61 4.25 11.79
CA THR A 79 -1.85 5.35 12.73
C THR A 79 -0.55 5.95 13.23
N ARG A 80 0.44 5.12 13.59
CA ARG A 80 1.72 5.58 14.13
C ARG A 80 2.67 6.11 13.07
N GLY A 81 2.56 5.63 11.86
CA GLY A 81 3.43 6.02 10.77
C GLY A 81 3.15 7.39 10.18
N ARG A 82 2.25 8.15 10.77
CA ARG A 82 1.85 9.47 10.26
C ARG A 82 2.55 10.62 11.00
#